data_10a8f28f05043b0ee2d8cb3ecfcfdff0
#
_entry.id   10a8f28f05043b0ee2d8cb3ecfcfdff0
#
_cell.length_a   1.000
_cell.length_b   1.000
_cell.length_c   1.000
_cell.angle_alpha   90.00
_cell.angle_beta   90.00
_cell.angle_gamma   90.00
#
_symmetry.space_group_name_H-M   'P 1'
#
loop_
_entity.id
_entity.type
_entity.pdbx_description
1 polymer ?
#
loop_
_entity_poly.entity_id
_entity_poly.type
_entity_poly.pdbx_seq_one_letter_code
_entity_poly.pdbx_strand_id
1 'polypeptide(L)'
;VRIISIGDGIDFPNDDDWLKIQFQFLVNEMPVTDTSRKVRNVIKRRQADGKWLCAAPYGYIINNQQQFEIVPTEADIVRRIYDHYNNDGWGYKKIANYLTEQGVPTPRMSEQMRKQAEGKTTKREVKAAWALVTVQGILDNDFYIGTLRQGKFTRAKINGKDVRRDEDEQIVIENHHQPIIDYRTFAT
;
A
#
# COMPACT_ATOMS: atom_id res chain seq x y z
N VAL A 1 15.07 7.13 -41.48
CA VAL A 1 13.86 6.38 -41.05
C VAL A 1 12.65 7.14 -41.59
N ARG A 2 11.78 6.47 -42.35
CA ARG A 2 10.50 7.03 -42.82
C ARG A 2 9.37 6.50 -41.96
N ILE A 3 8.52 7.38 -41.46
CA ILE A 3 7.35 7.02 -40.62
C ILE A 3 6.11 7.42 -41.42
N ILE A 4 5.24 6.44 -41.69
CA ILE A 4 3.98 6.65 -42.42
C ILE A 4 2.83 6.23 -41.47
N SER A 5 1.90 7.17 -41.21
CA SER A 5 0.62 6.87 -40.57
C SER A 5 -0.51 7.19 -41.54
N ILE A 6 -1.14 6.15 -42.08
CA ILE A 6 -2.20 6.28 -43.07
C ILE A 6 -3.46 6.92 -42.46
N GLY A 7 -3.77 6.57 -41.17
CA GLY A 7 -4.95 7.08 -40.47
C GLY A 7 -4.85 8.56 -40.14
N ASP A 8 -3.66 9.08 -39.87
CA ASP A 8 -3.41 10.46 -39.47
C ASP A 8 -2.87 11.31 -40.64
N GLY A 9 -2.68 10.73 -41.82
CA GLY A 9 -2.16 11.41 -43.01
C GLY A 9 -0.73 11.96 -42.84
N ILE A 10 0.14 11.21 -42.14
CA ILE A 10 1.51 11.59 -41.81
C ILE A 10 2.47 10.80 -42.70
N ASP A 11 3.43 11.47 -43.36
CA ASP A 11 4.53 10.87 -44.11
C ASP A 11 5.84 11.62 -43.79
N PHE A 12 6.47 11.22 -42.70
CA PHE A 12 7.75 11.81 -42.25
C PHE A 12 8.93 11.17 -43.00
N PRO A 13 9.94 11.94 -43.54
CA PRO A 13 10.36 13.27 -43.09
C PRO A 13 9.91 14.41 -44.01
N ASN A 14 8.69 14.88 -43.90
CA ASN A 14 8.26 16.12 -44.52
C ASN A 14 8.19 17.19 -43.40
N ASP A 15 8.72 18.40 -43.63
CA ASP A 15 8.78 19.46 -42.60
C ASP A 15 7.39 19.87 -42.09
N ASP A 16 6.36 19.83 -42.94
CA ASP A 16 4.97 20.10 -42.55
C ASP A 16 4.38 19.02 -41.63
N ASP A 17 4.85 17.80 -41.74
CA ASP A 17 4.37 16.68 -40.94
C ASP A 17 5.03 16.62 -39.55
N TRP A 18 6.20 17.25 -39.39
CA TRP A 18 6.85 17.37 -38.07
C TRP A 18 5.98 18.13 -37.07
N LEU A 19 5.37 19.22 -37.47
CA LEU A 19 4.48 19.99 -36.62
C LEU A 19 3.21 19.20 -36.28
N LYS A 20 2.64 18.46 -37.25
CA LYS A 20 1.50 17.57 -37.01
C LYS A 20 1.83 16.47 -36.01
N ILE A 21 3.00 15.83 -36.14
CA ILE A 21 3.48 14.79 -35.23
C ILE A 21 3.58 15.36 -33.81
N GLN A 22 4.21 16.51 -33.60
CA GLN A 22 4.35 17.15 -32.31
C GLN A 22 2.98 17.50 -31.72
N PHE A 23 2.07 18.03 -32.50
CA PHE A 23 0.71 18.35 -32.06
C PHE A 23 -0.07 17.09 -31.67
N GLN A 24 0.05 16.03 -32.45
CA GLN A 24 -0.58 14.74 -32.16
C GLN A 24 -0.07 14.13 -30.84
N PHE A 25 1.24 14.19 -30.60
CA PHE A 25 1.82 13.78 -29.31
C PHE A 25 1.25 14.62 -28.16
N LEU A 26 1.19 15.94 -28.31
CA LEU A 26 0.65 16.83 -27.32
C LEU A 26 -0.83 16.51 -27.00
N VAL A 27 -1.65 16.32 -28.04
CA VAL A 27 -3.08 15.96 -27.91
C VAL A 27 -3.24 14.60 -27.23
N ASN A 28 -2.41 13.62 -27.57
CA ASN A 28 -2.46 12.29 -26.97
C ASN A 28 -1.98 12.27 -25.50
N GLU A 29 -1.09 13.18 -25.09
CA GLU A 29 -0.63 13.30 -23.70
C GLU A 29 -1.67 14.03 -22.80
N MET A 30 -2.48 14.92 -23.35
CA MET A 30 -3.46 15.71 -22.60
C MET A 30 -4.47 14.84 -21.83
N PRO A 31 -5.10 13.80 -22.38
CA PRO A 31 -6.04 12.94 -21.66
C PRO A 31 -5.40 12.19 -20.50
N VAL A 32 -4.11 11.75 -20.67
CA VAL A 32 -3.39 11.03 -19.63
C VAL A 32 -3.11 11.93 -18.44
N THR A 33 -2.71 13.18 -18.66
CA THR A 33 -2.46 14.15 -17.57
C THR A 33 -3.73 14.55 -16.86
N ASP A 34 -4.82 14.74 -17.59
CA ASP A 34 -6.13 15.10 -17.01
C ASP A 34 -6.71 13.95 -16.18
N THR A 35 -6.67 12.73 -16.70
CA THR A 35 -7.09 11.53 -15.98
C THR A 35 -6.25 11.33 -14.71
N SER A 36 -4.94 11.50 -14.79
CA SER A 36 -4.04 11.40 -13.63
C SER A 36 -4.37 12.44 -12.56
N ARG A 37 -4.70 13.68 -12.96
CA ARG A 37 -5.12 14.73 -12.05
C ARG A 37 -6.46 14.41 -11.38
N LYS A 38 -7.46 13.94 -12.12
CA LYS A 38 -8.77 13.52 -11.60
C LYS A 38 -8.60 12.39 -10.57
N VAL A 39 -7.83 11.35 -10.89
CA VAL A 39 -7.54 10.24 -9.98
C VAL A 39 -6.85 10.72 -8.70
N ARG A 40 -5.83 11.58 -8.80
CA ARG A 40 -5.16 12.14 -7.61
C ARG A 40 -6.14 12.94 -6.73
N ASN A 41 -7.04 13.72 -7.31
CA ASN A 41 -8.02 14.49 -6.56
C ASN A 41 -9.02 13.57 -5.83
N VAL A 42 -9.47 12.48 -6.47
CA VAL A 42 -10.33 11.48 -5.85
C VAL A 42 -9.60 10.78 -4.68
N ILE A 43 -8.33 10.40 -4.88
CA ILE A 43 -7.51 9.78 -3.82
C ILE A 43 -7.36 10.74 -2.64
N LYS A 44 -6.96 12.00 -2.89
CA LYS A 44 -6.82 13.02 -1.83
C LYS A 44 -8.11 13.23 -1.04
N ARG A 45 -9.25 13.33 -1.74
CA ARG A 45 -10.55 13.47 -1.09
C ARG A 45 -10.89 12.26 -0.20
N ARG A 46 -10.72 11.05 -0.71
CA ARG A 46 -10.94 9.83 0.08
C ARG A 46 -10.03 9.73 1.29
N GLN A 47 -8.76 10.12 1.14
CA GLN A 47 -7.80 10.16 2.25
C GLN A 47 -8.20 11.19 3.32
N ALA A 48 -8.66 12.37 2.90
CA ALA A 48 -9.18 13.40 3.81
C ALA A 48 -10.46 12.94 4.55
N ASP A 49 -11.31 12.15 3.88
CA ASP A 49 -12.50 11.53 4.46
C ASP A 49 -12.17 10.32 5.38
N GLY A 50 -10.90 10.03 5.64
CA GLY A 50 -10.44 8.89 6.45
C GLY A 50 -10.65 7.52 5.80
N LYS A 51 -10.96 7.45 4.50
CA LYS A 51 -11.18 6.19 3.80
C LYS A 51 -9.86 5.54 3.41
N TRP A 52 -9.73 4.27 3.76
CA TRP A 52 -8.55 3.47 3.40
C TRP A 52 -8.66 2.95 1.95
N LEU A 53 -7.55 3.00 1.21
CA LEU A 53 -7.52 2.66 -0.22
C LEU A 53 -6.71 1.40 -0.54
N CYS A 54 -6.07 0.82 0.46
CA CYS A 54 -5.17 -0.33 0.32
C CYS A 54 -5.74 -1.56 1.04
N ALA A 55 -5.02 -2.68 1.00
CA ALA A 55 -5.31 -3.81 1.87
C ALA A 55 -5.13 -3.42 3.34
N ALA A 56 -5.96 -3.96 4.23
CA ALA A 56 -5.79 -3.73 5.67
C ALA A 56 -4.45 -4.27 6.15
N PRO A 57 -3.81 -3.63 7.14
CA PRO A 57 -2.66 -4.20 7.83
C PRO A 57 -3.00 -5.55 8.47
N TYR A 58 -1.97 -6.39 8.67
CA TYR A 58 -2.11 -7.68 9.33
C TYR A 58 -2.77 -7.53 10.71
N GLY A 59 -3.71 -8.39 11.02
CA GLY A 59 -4.54 -8.26 12.24
C GLY A 59 -5.87 -7.55 12.02
N TYR A 60 -6.09 -6.97 10.83
CA TYR A 60 -7.33 -6.30 10.47
C TYR A 60 -7.87 -6.74 9.12
N ILE A 61 -9.19 -6.61 8.96
CA ILE A 61 -9.90 -6.67 7.68
C ILE A 61 -10.76 -5.41 7.50
N ILE A 62 -11.14 -5.14 6.28
CA ILE A 62 -12.09 -4.06 5.95
C ILE A 62 -13.43 -4.70 5.65
N ASN A 63 -14.45 -4.31 6.39
CA ASN A 63 -15.82 -4.78 6.16
C ASN A 63 -16.50 -4.05 4.99
N ASN A 64 -17.71 -4.45 4.66
CA ASN A 64 -18.50 -3.85 3.56
C ASN A 64 -18.85 -2.37 3.81
N GLN A 65 -18.80 -1.90 5.07
CA GLN A 65 -19.04 -0.51 5.46
C GLN A 65 -17.75 0.34 5.45
N GLN A 66 -16.63 -0.20 4.94
CA GLN A 66 -15.32 0.43 4.91
C GLN A 66 -14.72 0.71 6.31
N GLN A 67 -15.11 -0.08 7.31
CA GLN A 67 -14.57 -0.02 8.66
C GLN A 67 -13.57 -1.15 8.89
N PHE A 68 -12.60 -0.90 9.79
CA PHE A 68 -11.64 -1.91 10.19
C PHE A 68 -12.21 -2.80 11.29
N GLU A 69 -12.11 -4.10 11.08
CA GLU A 69 -12.45 -5.13 12.06
C GLU A 69 -11.20 -5.94 12.42
N ILE A 70 -11.05 -6.23 13.71
CA ILE A 70 -9.93 -7.02 14.22
C ILE A 70 -10.15 -8.49 13.87
N VAL A 71 -9.12 -9.15 13.32
CA VAL A 71 -9.06 -10.60 13.17
C VAL A 71 -8.39 -11.18 14.42
N PRO A 72 -9.11 -11.86 15.32
CA PRO A 72 -8.57 -12.24 16.63
C PRO A 72 -7.29 -13.05 16.57
N THR A 73 -7.23 -14.05 15.68
CA THR A 73 -6.07 -14.94 15.51
C THR A 73 -4.82 -14.19 15.04
N GLU A 74 -4.97 -13.23 14.11
CA GLU A 74 -3.86 -12.40 13.63
C GLU A 74 -3.47 -11.33 14.66
N ALA A 75 -4.45 -10.76 15.36
CA ALA A 75 -4.21 -9.79 16.43
C ALA A 75 -3.39 -10.40 17.58
N ASP A 76 -3.64 -11.66 17.93
CA ASP A 76 -2.84 -12.37 18.92
C ASP A 76 -1.39 -12.55 18.49
N ILE A 77 -1.13 -12.78 17.20
CA ILE A 77 0.23 -12.82 16.67
C ILE A 77 0.88 -11.43 16.75
N VAL A 78 0.16 -10.37 16.42
CA VAL A 78 0.66 -8.99 16.58
C VAL A 78 1.05 -8.73 18.03
N ARG A 79 0.20 -9.04 19.01
CA ARG A 79 0.50 -8.88 20.44
C ARG A 79 1.73 -9.68 20.86
N ARG A 80 1.87 -10.93 20.39
CA ARG A 80 3.06 -11.76 20.66
C ARG A 80 4.34 -11.16 20.07
N ILE A 81 4.28 -10.54 18.89
CA ILE A 81 5.44 -9.86 18.29
C ILE A 81 5.89 -8.72 19.20
N TYR A 82 4.96 -7.89 19.69
CA TYR A 82 5.28 -6.81 20.63
C TYR A 82 5.79 -7.34 21.98
N ASP A 83 5.21 -8.41 22.50
CA ASP A 83 5.63 -9.02 23.74
C ASP A 83 7.08 -9.55 23.67
N HIS A 84 7.40 -10.31 22.63
CA HIS A 84 8.77 -10.79 22.41
C HIS A 84 9.77 -9.66 22.19
N TYR A 85 9.36 -8.58 21.55
CA TYR A 85 10.25 -7.43 21.33
C TYR A 85 10.48 -6.67 22.63
N ASN A 86 9.42 -6.30 23.35
CA ASN A 86 9.47 -5.42 24.53
C ASN A 86 9.92 -6.14 25.79
N ASN A 87 9.42 -7.35 26.05
CA ASN A 87 9.64 -8.06 27.30
C ASN A 87 10.81 -9.04 27.22
N ASP A 88 10.94 -9.76 26.09
CA ASP A 88 12.01 -10.75 25.92
C ASP A 88 13.27 -10.16 25.27
N GLY A 89 13.21 -8.92 24.76
CA GLY A 89 14.34 -8.25 24.11
C GLY A 89 14.78 -8.92 22.80
N TRP A 90 13.85 -9.58 22.09
CA TRP A 90 14.20 -10.26 20.84
C TRP A 90 14.31 -9.29 19.68
N GLY A 91 15.35 -9.41 18.88
CA GLY A 91 15.46 -8.67 17.63
C GLY A 91 14.51 -9.20 16.54
N TYR A 92 14.21 -8.38 15.55
CA TYR A 92 13.28 -8.67 14.43
C TYR A 92 13.54 -10.01 13.74
N LYS A 93 14.82 -10.37 13.54
CA LYS A 93 15.22 -11.64 12.89
C LYS A 93 14.86 -12.85 13.76
N LYS A 94 15.07 -12.76 15.07
CA LYS A 94 14.76 -13.84 16.00
C LYS A 94 13.26 -14.09 16.05
N ILE A 95 12.47 -13.02 16.11
CA ILE A 95 11.01 -13.09 16.09
C ILE A 95 10.51 -13.70 14.76
N ALA A 96 11.05 -13.26 13.62
CA ALA A 96 10.68 -13.77 12.31
C ALA A 96 10.98 -15.28 12.17
N ASN A 97 12.15 -15.72 12.62
CA ASN A 97 12.52 -17.14 12.62
C ASN A 97 11.58 -17.95 13.53
N TYR A 98 11.33 -17.49 14.73
CA TYR A 98 10.42 -18.12 15.68
C TYR A 98 9.02 -18.30 15.09
N LEU A 99 8.43 -17.25 14.50
CA LEU A 99 7.11 -17.34 13.87
C LEU A 99 7.10 -18.33 12.70
N THR A 100 8.19 -18.40 11.94
CA THR A 100 8.36 -19.36 10.85
C THR A 100 8.43 -20.80 11.37
N GLU A 101 9.21 -21.06 12.42
CA GLU A 101 9.36 -22.38 13.06
C GLU A 101 8.05 -22.86 13.70
N GLN A 102 7.25 -21.92 14.24
CA GLN A 102 5.91 -22.21 14.77
C GLN A 102 4.85 -22.42 13.67
N GLY A 103 5.23 -22.31 12.38
CA GLY A 103 4.30 -22.46 11.27
C GLY A 103 3.22 -21.38 11.20
N VAL A 104 3.46 -20.21 11.82
CA VAL A 104 2.49 -19.11 11.80
C VAL A 104 2.34 -18.57 10.38
N PRO A 105 1.12 -18.50 9.80
CA PRO A 105 0.92 -17.97 8.47
C PRO A 105 1.43 -16.54 8.35
N THR A 106 2.19 -16.25 7.29
CA THR A 106 2.61 -14.88 7.00
C THR A 106 1.40 -14.01 6.61
N PRO A 107 1.49 -12.68 6.71
CA PRO A 107 0.37 -11.78 6.35
C PRO A 107 -0.19 -12.05 4.94
N ARG A 108 0.69 -12.37 3.98
CA ARG A 108 0.27 -12.73 2.62
C ARG A 108 -0.40 -14.10 2.53
N MET A 109 0.05 -15.08 3.32
CA MET A 109 -0.62 -16.38 3.40
C MET A 109 -2.01 -16.25 4.01
N SER A 110 -2.16 -15.50 5.09
CA SER A 110 -3.46 -15.24 5.72
C SER A 110 -4.43 -14.55 4.74
N GLU A 111 -3.96 -13.55 4.01
CA GLU A 111 -4.75 -12.91 2.96
C GLU A 111 -5.15 -13.89 1.84
N GLN A 112 -4.23 -14.76 1.42
CA GLN A 112 -4.50 -15.78 0.41
C GLN A 112 -5.53 -16.80 0.90
N MET A 113 -5.41 -17.26 2.13
CA MET A 113 -6.38 -18.20 2.74
C MET A 113 -7.78 -17.59 2.79
N ARG A 114 -7.90 -16.29 3.18
CA ARG A 114 -9.19 -15.58 3.16
C ARG A 114 -9.77 -15.50 1.74
N LYS A 115 -8.95 -15.13 0.75
CA LYS A 115 -9.39 -15.06 -0.66
C LYS A 115 -9.83 -16.42 -1.19
N GLN A 116 -9.13 -17.50 -0.82
CA GLN A 116 -9.51 -18.86 -1.20
C GLN A 116 -10.83 -19.27 -0.56
N ALA A 117 -11.06 -18.92 0.71
CA ALA A 117 -12.33 -19.16 1.39
C ALA A 117 -13.50 -18.41 0.71
N GLU A 118 -13.24 -17.27 0.08
CA GLU A 118 -14.20 -16.51 -0.74
C GLU A 118 -14.33 -17.04 -2.18
N GLY A 119 -13.68 -18.15 -2.53
CA GLY A 119 -13.69 -18.74 -3.89
C GLY A 119 -12.82 -18.00 -4.91
N LYS A 120 -11.94 -17.07 -4.45
CA LYS A 120 -11.02 -16.33 -5.32
C LYS A 120 -9.70 -17.08 -5.46
N THR A 121 -9.29 -17.37 -6.71
CA THR A 121 -7.98 -17.99 -6.99
C THR A 121 -6.87 -16.95 -7.06
N THR A 122 -5.76 -17.21 -6.37
CA THR A 122 -4.53 -16.41 -6.47
C THR A 122 -3.45 -17.24 -7.16
N LYS A 123 -2.88 -16.69 -8.24
CA LYS A 123 -1.84 -17.37 -9.04
C LYS A 123 -0.42 -17.21 -8.45
N ARG A 124 -0.25 -16.43 -7.38
CA ARG A 124 1.07 -16.15 -6.80
C ARG A 124 1.41 -17.18 -5.73
N GLU A 125 2.57 -17.76 -5.85
CA GLU A 125 3.20 -18.53 -4.77
C GLU A 125 3.59 -17.59 -3.63
N VAL A 126 3.14 -17.91 -2.42
CA VAL A 126 3.41 -17.11 -1.22
C VAL A 126 4.42 -17.84 -0.35
N LYS A 127 5.48 -17.14 0.05
CA LYS A 127 6.50 -17.70 0.94
C LYS A 127 5.95 -17.91 2.35
N ALA A 128 6.20 -19.08 2.91
CA ALA A 128 5.78 -19.44 4.27
C ALA A 128 6.66 -18.80 5.36
N ALA A 129 7.88 -18.34 5.00
CA ALA A 129 8.82 -17.78 5.95
C ALA A 129 8.52 -16.29 6.23
N TRP A 130 8.50 -15.92 7.50
CA TRP A 130 8.43 -14.53 7.94
C TRP A 130 9.72 -13.79 7.61
N ALA A 131 9.61 -12.61 7.04
CA ALA A 131 10.73 -11.72 6.80
C ALA A 131 10.93 -10.74 7.97
N LEU A 132 12.17 -10.45 8.32
CA LEU A 132 12.50 -9.47 9.37
C LEU A 132 11.86 -8.10 9.09
N VAL A 133 11.83 -7.67 7.82
CA VAL A 133 11.19 -6.40 7.39
C VAL A 133 9.68 -6.40 7.67
N THR A 134 9.02 -7.57 7.65
CA THR A 134 7.60 -7.68 7.98
C THR A 134 7.36 -7.45 9.47
N VAL A 135 8.20 -8.06 10.32
CA VAL A 135 8.15 -7.87 11.78
C VAL A 135 8.45 -6.42 12.13
N GLN A 136 9.52 -5.85 11.57
CA GLN A 136 9.85 -4.44 11.74
C GLN A 136 8.68 -3.53 11.31
N GLY A 137 8.10 -3.79 10.12
CA GLY A 137 6.97 -3.00 9.63
C GLY A 137 5.70 -3.12 10.48
N ILE A 138 5.54 -4.18 11.30
CA ILE A 138 4.48 -4.29 12.30
C ILE A 138 4.83 -3.43 13.51
N LEU A 139 6.03 -3.52 14.04
CA LEU A 139 6.47 -2.79 15.22
C LEU A 139 6.51 -1.26 15.00
N ASP A 140 6.89 -0.81 13.80
CA ASP A 140 6.99 0.61 13.44
C ASP A 140 5.66 1.23 12.99
N ASN A 141 4.54 0.49 13.01
CA ASN A 141 3.29 0.96 12.43
C ASN A 141 2.31 1.47 13.49
N ASP A 142 2.12 2.77 13.53
CA ASP A 142 1.17 3.47 14.40
C ASP A 142 -0.31 3.10 14.15
N PHE A 143 -0.60 2.33 13.10
CA PHE A 143 -1.92 1.78 12.85
C PHE A 143 -2.39 0.86 13.98
N TYR A 144 -1.49 0.12 14.61
CA TYR A 144 -1.83 -0.83 15.69
C TYR A 144 -2.30 -0.17 16.99
N ILE A 145 -2.03 1.14 17.16
CA ILE A 145 -2.56 1.95 18.27
C ILE A 145 -3.82 2.75 17.89
N GLY A 146 -4.43 2.43 16.74
CA GLY A 146 -5.65 3.06 16.28
C GLY A 146 -5.44 4.34 15.45
N THR A 147 -4.21 4.67 15.07
CA THR A 147 -3.89 5.85 14.26
C THR A 147 -3.88 5.51 12.77
N LEU A 148 -4.71 6.20 12.00
CA LEU A 148 -4.70 6.12 10.54
C LEU A 148 -3.75 7.17 9.97
N ARG A 149 -2.64 6.74 9.35
CA ARG A 149 -1.69 7.61 8.69
C ARG A 149 -1.64 7.34 7.19
N GLN A 150 -2.00 8.35 6.41
CA GLN A 150 -2.06 8.27 4.94
C GLN A 150 -1.22 9.35 4.28
N GLY A 151 -0.96 9.17 2.98
CA GLY A 151 -0.20 10.15 2.20
C GLY A 151 1.28 10.20 2.52
N LYS A 152 1.87 9.14 3.09
CA LYS A 152 3.32 9.03 3.44
C LYS A 152 4.23 9.30 2.23
N PHE A 153 3.79 9.00 1.02
CA PHE A 153 4.57 9.15 -0.20
C PHE A 153 3.82 9.93 -1.27
N THR A 154 4.56 10.62 -2.10
CA THR A 154 4.06 11.30 -3.30
C THR A 154 4.92 10.97 -4.50
N ARG A 155 4.35 11.06 -5.71
CA ARG A 155 5.06 10.90 -6.98
C ARG A 155 4.79 12.11 -7.85
N ALA A 156 5.82 12.90 -8.13
CA ALA A 156 5.71 14.15 -8.89
C ALA A 156 5.44 13.92 -10.37
N LYS A 157 6.06 12.87 -10.96
CA LYS A 157 5.97 12.54 -12.39
C LYS A 157 5.45 11.12 -12.60
N ILE A 158 4.77 10.88 -13.71
CA ILE A 158 4.42 9.53 -14.17
C ILE A 158 5.75 8.77 -14.35
N ASN A 159 5.84 7.55 -13.80
CA ASN A 159 7.07 6.74 -13.74
C ASN A 159 8.23 7.35 -12.93
N GLY A 160 7.99 8.41 -12.16
CA GLY A 160 8.97 8.97 -11.22
C GLY A 160 9.15 8.10 -9.98
N LYS A 161 10.17 8.41 -9.18
CA LYS A 161 10.38 7.77 -7.87
C LYS A 161 9.36 8.29 -6.86
N ASP A 162 8.97 7.42 -5.93
CA ASP A 162 8.19 7.83 -4.77
C ASP A 162 9.09 8.64 -3.83
N VAL A 163 8.61 9.80 -3.41
CA VAL A 163 9.28 10.67 -2.45
C VAL A 163 8.45 10.67 -1.17
N ARG A 164 9.11 10.46 -0.02
CA ARG A 164 8.44 10.55 1.29
C ARG A 164 8.09 12.00 1.56
N ARG A 165 6.86 12.23 2.01
CA ARG A 165 6.40 13.54 2.48
C ARG A 165 6.84 13.80 3.90
N ASP A 166 7.01 15.06 4.22
CA ASP A 166 7.23 15.49 5.60
C ASP A 166 6.00 15.12 6.47
N GLU A 167 6.19 14.98 7.76
CA GLU A 167 5.14 14.46 8.65
C GLU A 167 3.93 15.38 8.75
N ASP A 168 4.12 16.67 8.63
CA ASP A 168 3.09 17.72 8.59
C ASP A 168 2.25 17.69 7.30
N GLU A 169 2.79 17.16 6.22
CA GLU A 169 2.05 16.96 4.96
C GLU A 169 1.25 15.65 4.92
N GLN A 170 1.43 14.77 5.90
CA GLN A 170 0.72 13.50 5.99
C GLN A 170 -0.65 13.70 6.65
N ILE A 171 -1.60 12.88 6.25
CA ILE A 171 -2.93 12.88 6.87
C ILE A 171 -2.89 11.89 8.03
N VAL A 172 -3.05 12.39 9.26
CA VAL A 172 -3.05 11.59 10.49
C VAL A 172 -4.40 11.76 11.18
N ILE A 173 -5.07 10.65 11.45
CA ILE A 173 -6.34 10.61 12.17
C ILE A 173 -6.15 9.66 13.36
N GLU A 174 -6.11 10.22 14.55
CA GLU A 174 -6.01 9.46 15.79
C GLU A 174 -7.36 8.86 16.18
N ASN A 175 -7.32 7.74 16.92
CA ASN A 175 -8.52 7.02 17.38
C ASN A 175 -9.50 6.67 16.23
N HIS A 176 -8.98 6.40 15.05
CA HIS A 176 -9.77 6.11 13.86
C HIS A 176 -10.46 4.72 13.94
N HIS A 177 -9.83 3.75 14.56
CA HIS A 177 -10.31 2.38 14.66
C HIS A 177 -9.86 1.74 15.97
N GLN A 178 -10.43 0.58 16.30
CA GLN A 178 -10.08 -0.14 17.50
C GLN A 178 -8.62 -0.59 17.48
N PRO A 179 -7.79 -0.22 18.48
CA PRO A 179 -6.39 -0.62 18.55
C PRO A 179 -6.23 -2.10 18.95
N ILE A 180 -5.18 -2.75 18.42
CA ILE A 180 -4.73 -4.09 18.87
C ILE A 180 -3.76 -3.95 20.02
N ILE A 181 -2.93 -2.89 20.02
CA ILE A 181 -1.87 -2.60 20.98
C ILE A 181 -2.20 -1.28 21.69
N ASP A 182 -1.92 -1.18 22.96
CA ASP A 182 -1.99 0.10 23.67
C ASP A 182 -0.76 0.98 23.39
N TYR A 183 -0.91 2.27 23.66
CA TYR A 183 0.15 3.26 23.41
C TYR A 183 1.44 2.98 24.20
N ARG A 184 1.33 2.45 25.43
CA ARG A 184 2.51 2.15 26.28
C ARG A 184 3.34 1.04 25.67
N THR A 185 2.67 -0.03 25.23
CA THR A 185 3.32 -1.17 24.57
C THR A 185 3.97 -0.77 23.25
N PHE A 186 3.40 0.20 22.52
CA PHE A 186 3.95 0.70 21.27
C PHE A 186 5.18 1.61 21.48
N ALA A 187 5.19 2.43 22.53
CA ALA A 187 6.23 3.43 22.79
C ALA A 187 7.49 2.86 23.46
N THR A 188 7.52 1.56 23.77
CA THR A 188 8.69 0.87 24.37
C THR A 188 9.68 0.41 23.32
#